data_2c852e4741f827501b9ec2aeef860b82
#
_entry.id   2c852e4741f827501b9ec2aeef860b82
#
_cell.length_a   1.000
_cell.length_b   1.000
_cell.length_c   1.000
_cell.angle_alpha   90.00
_cell.angle_beta   90.00
_cell.angle_gamma   90.00
#
_symmetry.space_group_name_H-M   'P 1'
#
loop_
_entity.id
_entity.type
_entity.pdbx_description
1 polymer ?
#
loop_
_entity_poly.entity_id
_entity_poly.type
_entity_poly.pdbx_seq_one_letter_code
_entity_poly.pdbx_strand_id
1 'polypeptide(L)'
;ENLNPNFELRPYQKQAFENFITHFESSKRPKPTQVLFHMATGSGKTLIMAGLMLYLYKQGYRNFLFFVNLSNIVEKTRENFCTSISSKYLFADEIVLDGERIRINQVDNFQYSDQNAINICFTTTQGLHMDMWMAKENGMFFDDFDEQKVVLISDEAHHLNVDTKKKMSADEESSYHSWEQTVKNIFSRNAENILLEFTATCDLANPAIRTAYENKIIFDYALAKFYGDRYSKDIITLRSDLTVMERALQALVLSQYRLKVFQDHRLGIKPVVLFKAAKIADSKDFMVEFIETVKKLTGAQLRSLSTAVNNEVMHKAFAYFANNGISFDTLAAELRDDFSEEHCVSVNDDKDATQKQILLNSLEDEDNPYRAIFEVKKLDEGWDVLNLFDIVRLYETRQSS
;
A
#
# COMPACT_ATOMS: atom_id res chain seq x y z
N GLU A 1 -3.69 -16.71 -17.15
CA GLU A 1 -4.36 -17.99 -16.79
C GLU A 1 -3.97 -18.46 -15.37
N ASN A 2 -2.73 -18.25 -14.92
CA ASN A 2 -2.26 -18.72 -13.61
C ASN A 2 -2.28 -17.64 -12.51
N LEU A 3 -2.79 -16.46 -12.81
CA LEU A 3 -3.16 -15.48 -11.78
C LEU A 3 -4.58 -15.77 -11.30
N ASN A 4 -4.88 -15.31 -10.08
CA ASN A 4 -6.20 -15.50 -9.47
C ASN A 4 -7.30 -14.94 -10.41
N PRO A 5 -8.29 -15.76 -10.81
CA PRO A 5 -9.32 -15.38 -11.77
C PRO A 5 -10.22 -14.23 -11.27
N ASN A 6 -10.23 -13.95 -9.98
CA ASN A 6 -10.95 -12.80 -9.42
C ASN A 6 -10.29 -11.45 -9.76
N PHE A 7 -9.04 -11.44 -10.26
CA PHE A 7 -8.33 -10.24 -10.67
C PHE A 7 -8.26 -10.13 -12.19
N GLU A 8 -9.18 -9.39 -12.78
CA GLU A 8 -9.09 -9.06 -14.20
C GLU A 8 -7.96 -8.03 -14.43
N LEU A 9 -7.03 -8.37 -15.34
CA LEU A 9 -5.96 -7.47 -15.72
C LEU A 9 -6.47 -6.26 -16.49
N ARG A 10 -6.21 -5.09 -15.96
CA ARG A 10 -6.50 -3.79 -16.59
C ARG A 10 -5.60 -3.56 -17.81
N PRO A 11 -6.03 -2.74 -18.79
CA PRO A 11 -5.23 -2.50 -20.01
C PRO A 11 -3.78 -2.07 -19.73
N TYR A 12 -3.57 -1.15 -18.80
CA TYR A 12 -2.24 -0.68 -18.46
C TYR A 12 -1.37 -1.76 -17.80
N GLN A 13 -1.95 -2.72 -17.08
CA GLN A 13 -1.22 -3.86 -16.50
C GLN A 13 -0.77 -4.82 -17.59
N LYS A 14 -1.61 -5.08 -18.59
CA LYS A 14 -1.24 -5.86 -19.78
C LYS A 14 -0.07 -5.20 -20.51
N GLN A 15 -0.11 -3.87 -20.68
CA GLN A 15 0.97 -3.11 -21.30
C GLN A 15 2.27 -3.19 -20.49
N ALA A 16 2.19 -3.17 -19.14
CA ALA A 16 3.37 -3.34 -18.30
C ALA A 16 4.06 -4.70 -18.55
N PHE A 17 3.28 -5.78 -18.68
CA PHE A 17 3.82 -7.09 -19.06
C PHE A 17 4.43 -7.09 -20.47
N GLU A 18 3.75 -6.53 -21.45
CA GLU A 18 4.23 -6.44 -22.84
C GLU A 18 5.55 -5.68 -22.91
N ASN A 19 5.66 -4.56 -22.21
CA ASN A 19 6.90 -3.78 -22.16
C ASN A 19 8.04 -4.59 -21.54
N PHE A 20 7.78 -5.31 -20.45
CA PHE A 20 8.80 -6.15 -19.83
C PHE A 20 9.23 -7.29 -20.74
N ILE A 21 8.30 -8.02 -21.33
CA ILE A 21 8.58 -9.13 -22.23
C ILE A 21 9.42 -8.64 -23.41
N THR A 22 9.02 -7.54 -24.05
CA THR A 22 9.77 -6.93 -25.16
C THR A 22 11.20 -6.56 -24.75
N HIS A 23 11.36 -5.95 -23.57
CA HIS A 23 12.67 -5.61 -23.04
C HIS A 23 13.49 -6.86 -22.73
N PHE A 24 12.90 -7.86 -22.09
CA PHE A 24 13.55 -9.09 -21.67
C PHE A 24 14.02 -9.93 -22.86
N GLU A 25 13.25 -10.01 -23.92
CA GLU A 25 13.58 -10.78 -25.14
C GLU A 25 14.54 -10.03 -26.08
N SER A 26 14.80 -8.76 -25.80
CA SER A 26 15.74 -7.97 -26.62
C SER A 26 17.16 -8.50 -26.53
N SER A 27 17.80 -8.68 -27.70
CA SER A 27 19.23 -9.06 -27.79
C SER A 27 20.16 -7.98 -27.23
N LYS A 28 19.67 -6.74 -27.05
CA LYS A 28 20.43 -5.62 -26.49
C LYS A 28 20.19 -5.44 -24.97
N ARG A 29 19.45 -6.34 -24.34
CA ARG A 29 19.20 -6.29 -22.90
C ARG A 29 20.49 -6.30 -22.10
N PRO A 30 20.71 -5.33 -21.20
CA PRO A 30 21.85 -5.34 -20.29
C PRO A 30 21.83 -6.58 -19.39
N LYS A 31 22.99 -7.13 -19.08
CA LYS A 31 23.16 -8.24 -18.15
C LYS A 31 24.19 -7.86 -17.08
N PRO A 32 23.87 -7.94 -15.79
CA PRO A 32 22.55 -8.25 -15.22
C PRO A 32 21.49 -7.19 -15.58
N THR A 33 20.20 -7.55 -15.50
CA THR A 33 19.10 -6.72 -15.97
C THR A 33 18.44 -5.97 -14.81
N GLN A 34 18.43 -4.64 -14.84
CA GLN A 34 17.70 -3.80 -13.89
C GLN A 34 16.62 -3.02 -14.62
N VAL A 35 15.38 -3.08 -14.12
CA VAL A 35 14.23 -2.37 -14.69
C VAL A 35 13.36 -1.77 -13.60
N LEU A 36 12.76 -0.61 -13.90
CA LEU A 36 11.87 0.12 -13.01
C LEU A 36 10.46 0.23 -13.59
N PHE A 37 9.48 -0.13 -12.78
CA PHE A 37 8.07 0.13 -12.97
C PHE A 37 7.66 1.32 -12.10
N HIS A 38 7.49 2.48 -12.69
CA HIS A 38 6.93 3.64 -12.02
C HIS A 38 5.41 3.59 -12.12
N MET A 39 4.74 3.22 -11.04
CA MET A 39 3.31 2.96 -11.03
C MET A 39 2.66 3.51 -9.77
N ALA A 40 1.50 4.15 -9.92
CA ALA A 40 0.74 4.72 -8.81
C ALA A 40 0.45 3.70 -7.69
N THR A 41 0.28 4.18 -6.46
CA THR A 41 -0.25 3.35 -5.36
C THR A 41 -1.65 2.87 -5.73
N GLY A 42 -2.00 1.62 -5.39
CA GLY A 42 -3.29 1.03 -5.74
C GLY A 42 -3.42 0.60 -7.22
N SER A 43 -2.37 0.74 -8.03
CA SER A 43 -2.39 0.32 -9.44
C SER A 43 -2.19 -1.19 -9.64
N GLY A 44 -1.97 -1.95 -8.57
CA GLY A 44 -1.77 -3.40 -8.63
C GLY A 44 -0.33 -3.81 -8.95
N LYS A 45 0.68 -3.06 -8.45
CA LYS A 45 2.11 -3.43 -8.56
C LYS A 45 2.37 -4.88 -8.17
N THR A 46 1.80 -5.32 -7.05
CA THR A 46 1.97 -6.68 -6.53
C THR A 46 1.43 -7.76 -7.48
N LEU A 47 0.33 -7.47 -8.18
CA LEU A 47 -0.22 -8.38 -9.21
C LEU A 47 0.73 -8.50 -10.41
N ILE A 48 1.38 -7.40 -10.79
CA ILE A 48 2.40 -7.42 -11.85
C ILE A 48 3.61 -8.23 -11.40
N MET A 49 4.09 -8.05 -10.15
CA MET A 49 5.17 -8.87 -9.59
C MET A 49 4.83 -10.37 -9.71
N ALA A 50 3.62 -10.77 -9.30
CA ALA A 50 3.16 -12.16 -9.39
C ALA A 50 3.17 -12.69 -10.84
N GLY A 51 2.65 -11.92 -11.79
CA GLY A 51 2.65 -12.31 -13.21
C GLY A 51 4.06 -12.40 -13.80
N LEU A 52 4.97 -11.48 -13.43
CA LEU A 52 6.36 -11.53 -13.86
C LEU A 52 7.11 -12.73 -13.28
N MET A 53 6.80 -13.14 -12.05
CA MET A 53 7.36 -14.36 -11.45
C MET A 53 6.98 -15.60 -12.26
N LEU A 54 5.70 -15.73 -12.66
CA LEU A 54 5.23 -16.84 -13.52
C LEU A 54 5.93 -16.83 -14.88
N TYR A 55 6.08 -15.65 -15.50
CA TYR A 55 6.78 -15.52 -16.77
C TYR A 55 8.27 -15.91 -16.62
N LEU A 56 8.93 -15.38 -15.61
CA LEU A 56 10.36 -15.66 -15.38
C LEU A 56 10.61 -17.10 -14.97
N TYR A 57 9.67 -17.76 -14.29
CA TYR A 57 9.75 -19.20 -14.06
C TYR A 57 9.82 -19.98 -15.38
N LYS A 58 9.01 -19.64 -16.38
CA LYS A 58 9.10 -20.21 -17.74
C LYS A 58 10.44 -19.92 -18.42
N GLN A 59 11.11 -18.83 -18.08
CA GLN A 59 12.44 -18.48 -18.55
C GLN A 59 13.57 -19.15 -17.73
N GLY A 60 13.20 -20.10 -16.85
CA GLY A 60 14.12 -20.93 -16.08
C GLY A 60 14.65 -20.26 -14.80
N TYR A 61 14.03 -19.21 -14.30
CA TYR A 61 14.28 -18.67 -12.95
C TYR A 61 13.48 -19.47 -11.91
N ARG A 62 14.11 -19.75 -10.77
CA ARG A 62 13.50 -20.52 -9.68
C ARG A 62 13.49 -19.77 -8.37
N ASN A 63 14.45 -18.86 -8.17
CA ASN A 63 14.74 -18.18 -6.93
C ASN A 63 14.36 -16.71 -7.02
N PHE A 64 13.50 -16.25 -6.10
CA PHE A 64 12.99 -14.88 -6.06
C PHE A 64 13.22 -14.30 -4.67
N LEU A 65 13.84 -13.14 -4.59
CA LEU A 65 14.12 -12.42 -3.36
C LEU A 65 13.28 -11.14 -3.33
N PHE A 66 12.21 -11.15 -2.54
CA PHE A 66 11.39 -9.96 -2.31
C PHE A 66 11.92 -9.20 -1.10
N PHE A 67 12.13 -7.90 -1.25
CA PHE A 67 12.54 -7.03 -0.16
C PHE A 67 11.95 -5.64 -0.27
N VAL A 68 11.71 -5.01 0.89
CA VAL A 68 11.17 -3.67 1.06
C VAL A 68 11.61 -3.11 2.42
N ASN A 69 11.50 -1.81 2.65
CA ASN A 69 11.97 -1.21 3.90
C ASN A 69 11.15 -1.57 5.15
N LEU A 70 9.85 -1.82 4.99
CA LEU A 70 8.92 -1.99 6.10
C LEU A 70 8.47 -3.44 6.26
N SER A 71 8.57 -3.97 7.47
CA SER A 71 8.20 -5.36 7.79
C SER A 71 6.72 -5.67 7.56
N ASN A 72 5.83 -4.70 7.80
CA ASN A 72 4.40 -4.86 7.54
C ASN A 72 4.09 -5.09 6.04
N ILE A 73 4.85 -4.46 5.14
CA ILE A 73 4.72 -4.69 3.69
C ILE A 73 5.23 -6.08 3.33
N VAL A 74 6.33 -6.53 3.95
CA VAL A 74 6.84 -7.90 3.78
C VAL A 74 5.76 -8.92 4.12
N GLU A 75 5.14 -8.80 5.31
CA GLU A 75 4.10 -9.70 5.78
C GLU A 75 2.88 -9.72 4.85
N LYS A 76 2.38 -8.54 4.47
CA LYS A 76 1.25 -8.39 3.54
C LYS A 76 1.55 -9.04 2.18
N THR A 77 2.75 -8.81 1.64
CA THR A 77 3.13 -9.37 0.35
C THR A 77 3.32 -10.88 0.43
N ARG A 78 3.90 -11.38 1.52
CA ARG A 78 4.02 -12.81 1.78
C ARG A 78 2.64 -13.49 1.83
N GLU A 79 1.68 -12.89 2.52
CA GLU A 79 0.31 -13.39 2.56
C GLU A 79 -0.31 -13.46 1.17
N ASN A 80 -0.19 -12.39 0.39
CA ASN A 80 -0.72 -12.32 -0.97
C ASN A 80 -0.08 -13.35 -1.93
N PHE A 81 1.15 -13.76 -1.69
CA PHE A 81 1.87 -14.71 -2.56
C PHE A 81 1.79 -16.15 -2.09
N CYS A 82 1.67 -16.41 -0.80
CA CYS A 82 1.84 -17.75 -0.24
C CYS A 82 0.59 -18.31 0.46
N THR A 83 -0.42 -17.47 0.79
CA THR A 83 -1.58 -17.89 1.57
C THR A 83 -2.82 -18.04 0.69
N SER A 84 -3.07 -19.23 0.17
CA SER A 84 -4.14 -19.49 -0.80
C SER A 84 -5.56 -19.24 -0.27
N ILE A 85 -5.75 -19.23 1.06
CA ILE A 85 -7.04 -18.93 1.69
C ILE A 85 -7.29 -17.42 1.83
N SER A 86 -6.29 -16.57 1.57
CA SER A 86 -6.45 -15.13 1.63
C SER A 86 -7.30 -14.61 0.46
N SER A 87 -8.24 -13.71 0.72
CA SER A 87 -9.03 -13.04 -0.31
C SER A 87 -8.15 -12.23 -1.30
N LYS A 88 -6.93 -11.92 -0.91
CA LYS A 88 -5.94 -11.18 -1.71
C LYS A 88 -4.85 -12.07 -2.32
N TYR A 89 -5.01 -13.39 -2.27
CA TYR A 89 -4.08 -14.32 -2.91
C TYR A 89 -4.03 -14.09 -4.43
N LEU A 90 -2.83 -13.98 -4.98
CA LEU A 90 -2.63 -13.47 -6.34
C LEU A 90 -2.57 -14.54 -7.43
N PHE A 91 -2.44 -15.80 -7.06
CA PHE A 91 -2.33 -16.89 -8.02
C PHE A 91 -3.62 -17.70 -8.12
N ALA A 92 -3.75 -18.47 -9.18
CA ALA A 92 -4.81 -19.47 -9.29
C ALA A 92 -4.62 -20.58 -8.23
N ASP A 93 -5.69 -21.26 -7.89
CA ASP A 93 -5.65 -22.40 -6.94
C ASP A 93 -4.66 -23.48 -7.38
N GLU A 94 -4.55 -23.67 -8.70
CA GLU A 94 -3.55 -24.53 -9.33
C GLU A 94 -2.78 -23.72 -10.36
N ILE A 95 -1.46 -23.63 -10.20
CA ILE A 95 -0.56 -23.03 -11.19
C ILE A 95 -0.09 -24.15 -12.11
N VAL A 96 -0.42 -24.06 -13.39
CA VAL A 96 0.00 -25.03 -14.40
C VAL A 96 0.79 -24.32 -15.48
N LEU A 97 2.06 -24.65 -15.62
CA LEU A 97 2.96 -24.11 -16.65
C LEU A 97 3.55 -25.27 -17.46
N ASP A 98 3.38 -25.19 -18.77
CA ASP A 98 3.85 -26.20 -19.74
C ASP A 98 3.38 -27.63 -19.41
N GLY A 99 2.19 -27.75 -18.78
CA GLY A 99 1.59 -29.03 -18.40
C GLY A 99 2.00 -29.56 -17.02
N GLU A 100 2.89 -28.88 -16.32
CA GLU A 100 3.34 -29.22 -14.97
C GLU A 100 2.70 -28.35 -13.91
N ARG A 101 2.35 -28.94 -12.75
CA ARG A 101 1.87 -28.19 -11.58
C ARG A 101 3.04 -27.60 -10.84
N ILE A 102 2.99 -26.29 -10.65
CA ILE A 102 4.03 -25.52 -9.98
C ILE A 102 3.55 -25.10 -8.60
N ARG A 103 4.44 -25.20 -7.61
CA ARG A 103 4.19 -24.71 -6.25
C ARG A 103 4.94 -23.42 -5.99
N ILE A 104 4.42 -22.64 -5.05
CA ILE A 104 5.11 -21.49 -4.49
C ILE A 104 5.60 -21.89 -3.11
N ASN A 105 6.90 -21.87 -2.92
CA ASN A 105 7.55 -22.20 -1.66
C ASN A 105 8.14 -20.94 -1.05
N GLN A 106 7.74 -20.63 0.17
CA GLN A 106 8.49 -19.69 0.98
C GLN A 106 9.76 -20.37 1.49
N VAL A 107 10.91 -19.70 1.33
CA VAL A 107 12.22 -20.20 1.75
C VAL A 107 12.98 -19.13 2.53
N ASP A 108 13.87 -19.53 3.42
CA ASP A 108 14.73 -18.62 4.17
C ASP A 108 16.05 -18.32 3.42
N ASN A 109 16.48 -19.24 2.56
CA ASN A 109 17.64 -19.12 1.69
C ASN A 109 17.47 -19.97 0.40
N PHE A 110 18.45 -19.93 -0.51
CA PHE A 110 18.37 -20.64 -1.79
C PHE A 110 19.25 -21.89 -1.89
N GLN A 111 19.89 -22.33 -0.80
CA GLN A 111 20.82 -23.47 -0.82
C GLN A 111 20.16 -24.80 -1.22
N TYR A 112 18.90 -24.96 -0.83
CA TYR A 112 18.12 -26.19 -1.10
C TYR A 112 16.81 -25.86 -1.85
N SER A 113 16.86 -24.91 -2.78
CA SER A 113 15.68 -24.52 -3.53
C SER A 113 15.16 -25.63 -4.43
N ASP A 114 13.84 -25.83 -4.45
CA ASP A 114 13.18 -26.80 -5.31
C ASP A 114 13.18 -26.32 -6.75
N GLN A 115 13.77 -27.11 -7.66
CA GLN A 115 13.87 -26.78 -9.07
C GLN A 115 12.51 -26.85 -9.82
N ASN A 116 11.51 -27.49 -9.20
CA ASN A 116 10.16 -27.61 -9.75
C ASN A 116 9.15 -26.64 -9.06
N ALA A 117 9.65 -25.65 -8.32
CA ALA A 117 8.85 -24.66 -7.65
C ALA A 117 9.36 -23.24 -7.86
N ILE A 118 8.51 -22.26 -7.59
CA ILE A 118 8.87 -20.88 -7.38
C ILE A 118 9.27 -20.72 -5.92
N ASN A 119 10.57 -20.52 -5.65
CA ASN A 119 11.07 -20.33 -4.29
C ASN A 119 11.19 -18.83 -4.01
N ILE A 120 10.51 -18.35 -2.97
CA ILE A 120 10.50 -16.94 -2.61
C ILE A 120 11.05 -16.75 -1.21
N CYS A 121 12.08 -15.92 -1.09
CA CYS A 121 12.55 -15.39 0.17
C CYS A 121 11.98 -13.98 0.38
N PHE A 122 11.45 -13.71 1.58
CA PHE A 122 10.89 -12.42 1.95
C PHE A 122 11.71 -11.80 3.08
N THR A 123 12.15 -10.56 2.89
CA THR A 123 12.94 -9.87 3.91
C THR A 123 12.75 -8.35 3.85
N THR A 124 13.23 -7.64 4.85
CA THR A 124 13.41 -6.19 4.75
C THR A 124 14.78 -5.87 4.17
N THR A 125 14.95 -4.67 3.61
CA THR A 125 16.26 -4.21 3.13
C THR A 125 17.32 -4.26 4.22
N GLN A 126 16.95 -3.86 5.45
CA GLN A 126 17.82 -3.97 6.62
C GLN A 126 18.10 -5.43 6.99
N GLY A 127 17.07 -6.29 6.97
CA GLY A 127 17.21 -7.72 7.26
C GLY A 127 18.17 -8.39 6.28
N LEU A 128 18.01 -8.11 4.98
CA LEU A 128 18.91 -8.60 3.93
C LEU A 128 20.36 -8.18 4.18
N HIS A 129 20.59 -6.90 4.52
CA HIS A 129 21.93 -6.43 4.85
C HIS A 129 22.52 -7.16 6.05
N MET A 130 21.73 -7.33 7.12
CA MET A 130 22.19 -8.05 8.32
C MET A 130 22.51 -9.52 8.02
N ASP A 131 21.68 -10.19 7.22
CA ASP A 131 21.89 -11.60 6.87
C ASP A 131 23.16 -11.79 6.02
N MET A 132 23.47 -10.87 5.13
CA MET A 132 24.68 -10.92 4.31
C MET A 132 25.98 -10.66 5.07
N TRP A 133 25.95 -9.91 6.16
CA TRP A 133 27.13 -9.50 6.91
C TRP A 133 27.29 -10.17 8.27
N MET A 134 26.22 -10.78 8.79
CA MET A 134 26.25 -11.52 10.05
C MET A 134 26.07 -13.00 9.75
N ALA A 135 27.11 -13.81 9.99
CA ALA A 135 27.01 -15.26 9.86
C ALA A 135 25.92 -15.79 10.80
N LYS A 136 24.80 -16.22 10.22
CA LYS A 136 23.73 -16.91 10.93
C LYS A 136 23.63 -18.34 10.43
N GLU A 137 23.34 -19.26 11.34
CA GLU A 137 22.97 -20.62 10.96
C GLU A 137 21.72 -20.56 10.04
N ASN A 138 21.81 -21.16 8.86
CA ASN A 138 20.81 -21.10 7.78
C ASN A 138 20.56 -19.69 7.17
N GLY A 139 21.47 -18.72 7.35
CA GLY A 139 21.43 -17.41 6.67
C GLY A 139 21.74 -17.50 5.17
N MET A 140 21.47 -16.42 4.46
CA MET A 140 21.93 -16.23 3.08
C MET A 140 23.36 -15.70 3.08
N PHE A 141 24.17 -16.18 2.12
CA PHE A 141 25.55 -15.73 1.92
C PHE A 141 25.74 -15.23 0.49
N PHE A 142 26.70 -14.36 0.28
CA PHE A 142 26.98 -13.83 -1.06
C PHE A 142 27.30 -14.97 -2.06
N ASP A 143 27.94 -16.04 -1.62
CA ASP A 143 28.30 -17.17 -2.47
C ASP A 143 27.07 -17.94 -2.98
N ASP A 144 25.95 -17.89 -2.30
CA ASP A 144 24.68 -18.47 -2.74
C ASP A 144 24.18 -17.83 -4.05
N PHE A 145 24.64 -16.61 -4.36
CA PHE A 145 24.26 -15.85 -5.56
C PHE A 145 25.24 -15.97 -6.72
N ASP A 146 26.38 -16.64 -6.55
CA ASP A 146 27.38 -16.81 -7.61
C ASP A 146 26.94 -17.90 -8.60
N GLU A 147 26.41 -19.00 -8.10
CA GLU A 147 26.05 -20.18 -8.90
C GLU A 147 24.59 -20.16 -9.39
N GLN A 148 23.72 -19.43 -8.70
CA GLN A 148 22.29 -19.41 -8.97
C GLN A 148 21.84 -18.05 -9.48
N LYS A 149 21.04 -18.05 -10.55
CA LYS A 149 20.39 -16.83 -11.01
C LYS A 149 19.18 -16.51 -10.15
N VAL A 150 19.10 -15.27 -9.70
CA VAL A 150 18.06 -14.79 -8.78
C VAL A 150 17.34 -13.59 -9.36
N VAL A 151 16.03 -13.54 -9.16
CA VAL A 151 15.20 -12.36 -9.40
C VAL A 151 15.03 -11.60 -8.10
N LEU A 152 15.63 -10.42 -8.02
CA LEU A 152 15.43 -9.47 -6.92
C LEU A 152 14.20 -8.64 -7.22
N ILE A 153 13.28 -8.53 -6.28
CA ILE A 153 12.04 -7.75 -6.40
C ILE A 153 12.04 -6.73 -5.27
N SER A 154 12.16 -5.45 -5.63
CA SER A 154 12.13 -4.33 -4.70
C SER A 154 10.82 -3.59 -4.83
N ASP A 155 10.00 -3.58 -3.78
CA ASP A 155 8.86 -2.66 -3.68
C ASP A 155 9.29 -1.38 -2.98
N GLU A 156 8.63 -0.27 -3.32
CA GLU A 156 8.97 1.09 -2.86
C GLU A 156 10.47 1.44 -3.07
N ALA A 157 10.97 1.14 -4.28
CA ALA A 157 12.39 1.25 -4.65
C ALA A 157 13.01 2.65 -4.45
N HIS A 158 12.19 3.70 -4.31
CA HIS A 158 12.66 5.04 -3.98
C HIS A 158 13.37 5.12 -2.61
N HIS A 159 13.16 4.14 -1.74
CA HIS A 159 13.87 4.04 -0.47
C HIS A 159 15.30 3.48 -0.61
N LEU A 160 15.62 2.84 -1.72
CA LEU A 160 16.97 2.32 -2.00
C LEU A 160 17.95 3.41 -2.43
N ASN A 161 17.47 4.58 -2.86
CA ASN A 161 18.31 5.66 -3.36
C ASN A 161 18.41 6.78 -2.33
N VAL A 162 19.54 6.88 -1.68
CA VAL A 162 19.86 7.88 -0.64
C VAL A 162 19.72 9.30 -1.15
N ASP A 163 20.12 9.56 -2.38
CA ASP A 163 20.07 10.90 -3.00
C ASP A 163 18.65 11.47 -3.16
N THR A 164 17.61 10.69 -2.86
CA THR A 164 16.21 11.10 -2.98
C THR A 164 15.60 11.66 -1.69
N LYS A 165 16.24 11.47 -0.54
CA LYS A 165 15.69 11.86 0.78
C LYS A 165 16.20 13.22 1.23
N LYS A 166 15.29 14.18 1.38
CA LYS A 166 15.62 15.58 1.69
C LYS A 166 16.08 15.90 3.11
N LYS A 167 16.00 15.00 4.10
CA LYS A 167 16.42 15.23 5.51
C LYS A 167 16.66 13.90 6.22
N MET A 168 17.86 13.39 6.14
CA MET A 168 18.33 12.26 6.95
C MET A 168 19.45 12.72 7.88
N SER A 169 19.62 12.03 9.02
CA SER A 169 20.83 12.17 9.83
C SER A 169 22.01 11.47 9.12
N ALA A 170 23.25 11.87 9.44
CA ALA A 170 24.44 11.26 8.83
C ALA A 170 24.53 9.74 9.08
N ASP A 171 24.04 9.26 10.23
CA ASP A 171 24.04 7.83 10.57
C ASP A 171 22.98 7.05 9.77
N GLU A 172 21.82 7.65 9.54
CA GLU A 172 20.77 7.08 8.67
C GLU A 172 21.25 7.00 7.21
N GLU A 173 21.86 8.07 6.71
CA GLU A 173 22.43 8.14 5.37
C GLU A 173 23.49 7.05 5.15
N SER A 174 24.41 6.89 6.11
CA SER A 174 25.43 5.84 6.07
C SER A 174 24.84 4.43 6.05
N SER A 175 23.77 4.20 6.84
CA SER A 175 23.08 2.90 6.89
C SER A 175 22.41 2.58 5.56
N TYR A 176 21.70 3.53 4.95
CA TYR A 176 21.04 3.34 3.66
C TYR A 176 22.03 3.09 2.53
N HIS A 177 23.18 3.81 2.50
CA HIS A 177 24.26 3.52 1.53
C HIS A 177 24.78 2.10 1.66
N SER A 178 24.90 1.59 2.88
CA SER A 178 25.32 0.21 3.13
C SER A 178 24.31 -0.80 2.62
N TRP A 179 23.01 -0.54 2.77
CA TRP A 179 21.94 -1.41 2.29
C TRP A 179 21.84 -1.41 0.77
N GLU A 180 21.90 -0.24 0.14
CA GLU A 180 21.95 -0.09 -1.32
C GLU A 180 23.15 -0.84 -1.90
N GLN A 181 24.32 -0.73 -1.28
CA GLN A 181 25.52 -1.44 -1.71
C GLN A 181 25.37 -2.97 -1.59
N THR A 182 24.69 -3.46 -0.55
CA THR A 182 24.41 -4.90 -0.40
C THR A 182 23.55 -5.42 -1.54
N VAL A 183 22.47 -4.72 -1.89
CA VAL A 183 21.61 -5.09 -3.03
C VAL A 183 22.42 -5.07 -4.34
N LYS A 184 23.24 -4.05 -4.57
CA LYS A 184 24.11 -3.95 -5.76
C LYS A 184 25.13 -5.09 -5.82
N ASN A 185 25.70 -5.46 -4.68
CA ASN A 185 26.64 -6.58 -4.59
C ASN A 185 25.97 -7.90 -4.96
N ILE A 186 24.79 -8.20 -4.41
CA ILE A 186 24.02 -9.39 -4.76
C ILE A 186 23.67 -9.37 -6.26
N PHE A 187 23.14 -8.27 -6.75
CA PHE A 187 22.72 -8.12 -8.14
C PHE A 187 23.85 -8.37 -9.14
N SER A 188 25.06 -7.90 -8.84
CA SER A 188 26.21 -8.02 -9.72
C SER A 188 26.91 -9.39 -9.70
N ARG A 189 26.58 -10.29 -8.74
CA ARG A 189 27.20 -11.59 -8.60
C ARG A 189 26.99 -12.51 -9.81
N ASN A 190 25.81 -12.44 -10.43
CA ASN A 190 25.51 -13.27 -11.59
C ASN A 190 24.97 -12.40 -12.74
N ALA A 191 25.53 -12.58 -13.93
CA ALA A 191 25.13 -11.81 -15.12
C ALA A 191 23.68 -12.08 -15.55
N GLU A 192 23.07 -13.18 -15.14
CA GLU A 192 21.67 -13.49 -15.41
C GLU A 192 20.71 -12.97 -14.33
N ASN A 193 21.22 -12.34 -13.27
CA ASN A 193 20.35 -11.75 -12.24
C ASN A 193 19.45 -10.65 -12.82
N ILE A 194 18.25 -10.56 -12.26
CA ILE A 194 17.27 -9.52 -12.60
C ILE A 194 16.92 -8.74 -11.33
N LEU A 195 16.90 -7.42 -11.45
CA LEU A 195 16.36 -6.53 -10.41
C LEU A 195 15.12 -5.85 -10.97
N LEU A 196 13.96 -6.22 -10.43
CA LEU A 196 12.66 -5.62 -10.70
C LEU A 196 12.37 -4.61 -9.60
N GLU A 197 12.34 -3.35 -9.94
CA GLU A 197 12.06 -2.25 -9.03
C GLU A 197 10.66 -1.70 -9.29
N PHE A 198 9.90 -1.48 -8.21
CA PHE A 198 8.57 -0.89 -8.25
C PHE A 198 8.52 0.32 -7.34
N THR A 199 7.93 1.42 -7.82
CA THR A 199 7.74 2.62 -7.01
C THR A 199 6.55 3.43 -7.49
N ALA A 200 5.88 4.10 -6.55
CA ALA A 200 4.86 5.10 -6.87
C ALA A 200 5.45 6.50 -7.05
N THR A 201 6.68 6.72 -6.60
CA THR A 201 7.35 8.02 -6.60
C THR A 201 8.69 7.92 -7.32
N CYS A 202 8.80 8.58 -8.48
CA CYS A 202 10.04 8.71 -9.24
C CYS A 202 10.13 10.12 -9.80
N ASP A 203 10.82 11.01 -9.08
CA ASP A 203 10.95 12.41 -9.48
C ASP A 203 12.11 12.57 -10.47
N LEU A 204 11.83 12.43 -11.75
CA LEU A 204 12.81 12.64 -12.83
C LEU A 204 13.23 14.11 -13.01
N ALA A 205 12.62 15.06 -12.30
CA ALA A 205 13.12 16.43 -12.25
C ALA A 205 14.39 16.55 -11.38
N ASN A 206 14.58 15.61 -10.43
CA ASN A 206 15.83 15.48 -9.70
C ASN A 206 16.92 14.85 -10.60
N PRO A 207 18.07 15.54 -10.85
CA PRO A 207 19.13 15.06 -11.74
C PRO A 207 19.74 13.72 -11.31
N ALA A 208 19.88 13.46 -9.99
CA ALA A 208 20.43 12.21 -9.48
C ALA A 208 19.52 11.03 -9.80
N ILE A 209 18.21 11.17 -9.56
CA ILE A 209 17.19 10.15 -9.89
C ILE A 209 17.15 9.92 -11.40
N ARG A 210 17.17 10.99 -12.19
CA ARG A 210 17.19 10.89 -13.65
C ARG A 210 18.40 10.06 -14.12
N THR A 211 19.59 10.38 -13.66
CA THR A 211 20.82 9.66 -14.05
C THR A 211 20.74 8.19 -13.65
N ALA A 212 20.18 7.87 -12.47
CA ALA A 212 20.06 6.51 -12.00
C ALA A 212 19.05 5.67 -12.78
N TYR A 213 17.96 6.27 -13.27
CA TYR A 213 16.78 5.52 -13.73
C TYR A 213 16.32 5.81 -15.15
N GLU A 214 16.75 6.89 -15.82
CA GLU A 214 16.27 7.29 -17.15
C GLU A 214 16.23 6.14 -18.17
N ASN A 215 17.25 5.27 -18.15
CA ASN A 215 17.37 4.14 -19.06
C ASN A 215 16.83 2.81 -18.49
N LYS A 216 16.24 2.83 -17.29
CA LYS A 216 15.74 1.63 -16.59
C LYS A 216 14.23 1.61 -16.48
N ILE A 217 13.57 2.76 -16.66
CA ILE A 217 12.11 2.84 -16.63
C ILE A 217 11.56 2.17 -17.88
N ILE A 218 10.97 1.01 -17.71
CA ILE A 218 10.31 0.28 -18.81
C ILE A 218 8.81 0.51 -18.84
N PHE A 219 8.24 0.98 -17.74
CA PHE A 219 6.82 1.31 -17.66
C PHE A 219 6.61 2.51 -16.74
N ASP A 220 5.90 3.52 -17.24
CA ASP A 220 5.57 4.74 -16.51
C ASP A 220 4.05 4.96 -16.49
N TYR A 221 3.45 4.68 -15.33
CA TYR A 221 2.01 4.85 -15.07
C TYR A 221 1.80 5.57 -13.72
N ALA A 222 2.29 6.80 -13.66
CA ALA A 222 2.21 7.66 -12.49
C ALA A 222 0.76 8.03 -12.14
N LEU A 223 0.56 8.59 -10.94
CA LEU A 223 -0.75 8.96 -10.40
C LEU A 223 -1.59 9.81 -11.37
N ALA A 224 -0.98 10.71 -12.14
CA ALA A 224 -1.70 11.54 -13.10
C ALA A 224 -2.39 10.73 -14.22
N LYS A 225 -1.71 9.68 -14.73
CA LYS A 225 -2.31 8.77 -15.72
C LYS A 225 -3.38 7.90 -15.09
N PHE A 226 -3.09 7.34 -13.90
CA PHE A 226 -4.03 6.50 -13.14
C PHE A 226 -5.33 7.25 -12.82
N TYR A 227 -5.21 8.53 -12.46
CA TYR A 227 -6.35 9.43 -12.26
C TYR A 227 -7.08 9.75 -13.57
N GLY A 228 -6.34 10.09 -14.63
CA GLY A 228 -6.91 10.40 -15.96
C GLY A 228 -7.74 9.23 -16.54
N ASP A 229 -7.30 8.00 -16.30
CA ASP A 229 -8.00 6.77 -16.71
C ASP A 229 -9.13 6.36 -15.74
N ARG A 230 -9.41 7.18 -14.72
CA ARG A 230 -10.49 7.00 -13.72
C ARG A 230 -10.36 5.74 -12.86
N TYR A 231 -9.14 5.32 -12.57
CA TYR A 231 -8.86 4.23 -11.65
C TYR A 231 -8.62 4.68 -10.21
N SER A 232 -8.41 5.97 -9.96
CA SER A 232 -8.32 6.54 -8.62
C SER A 232 -9.59 7.29 -8.24
N LYS A 233 -9.77 7.50 -6.93
CA LYS A 233 -10.83 8.35 -6.40
C LYS A 233 -10.54 9.82 -6.70
N ASP A 234 -11.59 10.61 -6.91
CA ASP A 234 -11.47 12.06 -6.93
C ASP A 234 -11.15 12.59 -5.53
N ILE A 235 -10.19 13.51 -5.46
CA ILE A 235 -9.82 14.15 -4.19
C ILE A 235 -10.49 15.53 -4.14
N ILE A 236 -11.40 15.69 -3.18
CA ILE A 236 -12.06 16.96 -2.91
C ILE A 236 -11.51 17.52 -1.59
N THR A 237 -10.87 18.68 -1.66
CA THR A 237 -10.41 19.39 -0.46
C THR A 237 -11.50 20.29 0.04
N LEU A 238 -12.07 19.98 1.19
CA LEU A 238 -13.02 20.84 1.88
C LEU A 238 -12.28 21.82 2.79
N ARG A 239 -12.21 23.09 2.37
CA ARG A 239 -11.71 24.18 3.21
C ARG A 239 -12.88 24.76 3.98
N SER A 240 -12.73 24.94 5.29
CA SER A 240 -13.78 25.53 6.14
C SER A 240 -13.13 26.23 7.34
N ASP A 241 -13.80 27.27 7.82
CA ASP A 241 -13.43 27.96 9.06
C ASP A 241 -13.97 27.21 10.32
N LEU A 242 -14.37 25.96 10.14
CA LEU A 242 -14.89 25.10 11.18
C LEU A 242 -13.76 24.67 12.15
N THR A 243 -14.14 24.48 13.39
CA THR A 243 -13.27 23.86 14.40
C THR A 243 -12.86 22.43 13.97
N VAL A 244 -11.83 21.89 14.59
CA VAL A 244 -11.37 20.52 14.30
C VAL A 244 -12.50 19.50 14.53
N MET A 245 -13.26 19.66 15.61
CA MET A 245 -14.37 18.77 15.92
C MET A 245 -15.53 18.91 14.91
N GLU A 246 -15.89 20.11 14.49
CA GLU A 246 -16.90 20.29 13.45
C GLU A 246 -16.47 19.70 12.12
N ARG A 247 -15.18 19.76 11.76
CA ARG A 247 -14.63 19.07 10.58
C ARG A 247 -14.72 17.54 10.73
N ALA A 248 -14.50 17.03 11.95
CA ALA A 248 -14.69 15.61 12.22
C ALA A 248 -16.16 15.21 12.02
N LEU A 249 -17.10 15.93 12.61
CA LEU A 249 -18.53 15.67 12.43
C LEU A 249 -18.96 15.78 10.96
N GLN A 250 -18.39 16.71 10.20
CA GLN A 250 -18.58 16.81 8.75
C GLN A 250 -18.17 15.52 8.04
N ALA A 251 -16.99 14.97 8.38
CA ALA A 251 -16.49 13.71 7.81
C ALA A 251 -17.39 12.53 8.19
N LEU A 252 -17.93 12.48 9.42
CA LEU A 252 -18.87 11.44 9.82
C LEU A 252 -20.16 11.49 9.00
N VAL A 253 -20.73 12.69 8.81
CA VAL A 253 -21.92 12.88 7.96
C VAL A 253 -21.66 12.42 6.53
N LEU A 254 -20.50 12.75 5.95
CA LEU A 254 -20.12 12.31 4.62
C LEU A 254 -19.89 10.80 4.54
N SER A 255 -19.27 10.21 5.55
CA SER A 255 -19.06 8.77 5.64
C SER A 255 -20.41 8.04 5.71
N GLN A 256 -21.36 8.54 6.50
CA GLN A 256 -22.70 7.96 6.60
C GLN A 256 -23.51 8.12 5.31
N TYR A 257 -23.40 9.27 4.66
CA TYR A 257 -23.98 9.49 3.34
C TYR A 257 -23.48 8.46 2.32
N ARG A 258 -22.17 8.26 2.23
CA ARG A 258 -21.59 7.26 1.31
C ARG A 258 -22.03 5.84 1.66
N LEU A 259 -22.09 5.50 2.96
CA LEU A 259 -22.57 4.19 3.39
C LEU A 259 -23.98 3.92 2.87
N LYS A 260 -24.89 4.88 3.04
CA LYS A 260 -26.27 4.76 2.54
C LYS A 260 -26.33 4.65 1.03
N VAL A 261 -25.56 5.46 0.30
CA VAL A 261 -25.49 5.39 -1.16
C VAL A 261 -24.94 4.03 -1.62
N PHE A 262 -23.92 3.47 -0.96
CA PHE A 262 -23.43 2.14 -1.28
C PHE A 262 -24.47 1.06 -1.00
N GLN A 263 -25.21 1.16 0.09
CA GLN A 263 -26.33 0.25 0.40
C GLN A 263 -27.43 0.32 -0.66
N ASP A 264 -27.82 1.51 -1.13
CA ASP A 264 -28.80 1.69 -2.20
C ASP A 264 -28.36 1.00 -3.51
N HIS A 265 -27.06 1.03 -3.77
CA HIS A 265 -26.47 0.36 -4.94
C HIS A 265 -26.06 -1.10 -4.68
N ARG A 266 -26.38 -1.68 -3.52
CA ARG A 266 -26.02 -3.05 -3.10
C ARG A 266 -24.54 -3.32 -3.14
N LEU A 267 -23.74 -2.31 -2.80
CA LEU A 267 -22.29 -2.42 -2.68
C LEU A 267 -21.93 -2.65 -1.20
N GLY A 268 -21.26 -3.74 -0.89
CA GLY A 268 -20.78 -4.08 0.46
C GLY A 268 -19.57 -3.24 0.90
N ILE A 269 -19.60 -1.93 0.67
CA ILE A 269 -18.49 -1.03 1.02
C ILE A 269 -18.83 -0.28 2.30
N LYS A 270 -18.02 -0.47 3.32
CA LYS A 270 -18.10 0.22 4.62
C LYS A 270 -17.07 1.36 4.66
N PRO A 271 -17.47 2.64 4.48
CA PRO A 271 -16.52 3.75 4.48
C PRO A 271 -15.85 3.94 5.83
N VAL A 272 -14.56 4.21 5.85
CA VAL A 272 -13.80 4.57 7.05
C VAL A 272 -13.28 6.00 6.96
N VAL A 273 -13.09 6.61 8.13
CA VAL A 273 -12.56 7.97 8.30
C VAL A 273 -11.21 7.89 9.00
N LEU A 274 -10.20 8.58 8.44
CA LEU A 274 -8.87 8.69 9.01
C LEU A 274 -8.67 10.06 9.66
N PHE A 275 -8.34 10.07 10.95
CA PHE A 275 -7.97 11.27 11.72
C PHE A 275 -6.46 11.31 11.88
N LYS A 276 -5.82 12.29 11.20
CA LYS A 276 -4.37 12.41 11.14
C LYS A 276 -3.88 13.56 12.01
N ALA A 277 -3.14 13.24 13.07
CA ALA A 277 -2.49 14.20 13.97
C ALA A 277 -1.01 14.40 13.62
N ALA A 278 -0.42 15.48 14.14
CA ALA A 278 1.01 15.75 14.04
C ALA A 278 1.83 15.03 15.12
N LYS A 279 1.23 14.76 16.29
CA LYS A 279 1.87 14.12 17.45
C LYS A 279 0.93 13.06 18.05
N ILE A 280 1.54 12.05 18.68
CA ILE A 280 0.81 10.94 19.33
C ILE A 280 -0.07 11.46 20.48
N ALA A 281 0.42 12.41 21.28
CA ALA A 281 -0.38 13.00 22.37
C ALA A 281 -1.65 13.66 21.81
N ASP A 282 -1.52 14.53 20.79
CA ASP A 282 -2.64 15.23 20.16
C ASP A 282 -3.66 14.24 19.57
N SER A 283 -3.19 13.12 19.01
CA SER A 283 -4.05 12.06 18.48
C SER A 283 -4.85 11.35 19.58
N LYS A 284 -4.23 11.08 20.73
CA LYS A 284 -4.88 10.44 21.87
C LYS A 284 -5.92 11.36 22.50
N ASP A 285 -5.54 12.60 22.76
CA ASP A 285 -6.43 13.60 23.36
C ASP A 285 -7.65 13.85 22.47
N PHE A 286 -7.42 13.97 21.16
CA PHE A 286 -8.52 14.13 20.21
C PHE A 286 -9.43 12.90 20.15
N MET A 287 -8.91 11.69 20.20
CA MET A 287 -9.71 10.46 20.20
C MET A 287 -10.66 10.43 21.40
N VAL A 288 -10.18 10.81 22.60
CA VAL A 288 -11.01 10.88 23.82
C VAL A 288 -12.12 11.93 23.65
N GLU A 289 -11.77 13.15 23.21
CA GLU A 289 -12.74 14.22 22.95
C GLU A 289 -13.78 13.82 21.89
N PHE A 290 -13.32 13.15 20.82
CA PHE A 290 -14.17 12.65 19.75
C PHE A 290 -15.21 11.65 20.25
N ILE A 291 -14.78 10.62 20.99
CA ILE A 291 -15.68 9.58 21.53
C ILE A 291 -16.75 10.23 22.43
N GLU A 292 -16.34 11.13 23.33
CA GLU A 292 -17.27 11.83 24.23
C GLU A 292 -18.24 12.76 23.48
N THR A 293 -17.77 13.39 22.41
CA THR A 293 -18.62 14.28 21.58
C THR A 293 -19.62 13.46 20.76
N VAL A 294 -19.18 12.38 20.13
CA VAL A 294 -20.06 11.50 19.35
C VAL A 294 -21.10 10.85 20.25
N LYS A 295 -20.73 10.37 21.44
CA LYS A 295 -21.68 9.80 22.42
C LYS A 295 -22.84 10.75 22.81
N LYS A 296 -22.56 12.04 22.80
CA LYS A 296 -23.55 13.10 23.18
C LYS A 296 -24.14 13.80 21.95
N LEU A 297 -23.87 13.34 20.74
CA LEU A 297 -24.29 13.99 19.49
C LEU A 297 -25.84 14.03 19.41
N THR A 298 -26.37 15.19 19.07
CA THR A 298 -27.83 15.46 18.94
C THR A 298 -28.17 15.91 17.51
N GLY A 299 -29.42 15.73 17.12
CA GLY A 299 -29.95 16.26 15.87
C GLY A 299 -29.86 17.79 15.77
N ALA A 300 -29.95 18.50 16.90
CA ALA A 300 -29.79 19.97 16.94
C ALA A 300 -28.38 20.39 16.53
N GLN A 301 -27.33 19.68 16.97
CA GLN A 301 -25.96 19.96 16.58
C GLN A 301 -25.73 19.68 15.08
N LEU A 302 -26.29 18.60 14.52
CA LEU A 302 -26.23 18.31 13.10
C LEU A 302 -26.97 19.34 12.25
N ARG A 303 -28.11 19.86 12.75
CA ARG A 303 -28.84 20.95 12.11
C ARG A 303 -28.00 22.23 12.11
N SER A 304 -27.35 22.58 13.21
CA SER A 304 -26.42 23.71 13.27
C SER A 304 -25.26 23.53 12.28
N LEU A 305 -24.65 22.34 12.23
CA LEU A 305 -23.60 22.02 11.27
C LEU A 305 -24.09 22.19 9.83
N SER A 306 -25.32 21.73 9.51
CA SER A 306 -25.88 21.85 8.16
C SER A 306 -26.03 23.29 7.68
N THR A 307 -26.24 24.24 8.60
CA THR A 307 -26.35 25.67 8.30
C THR A 307 -24.98 26.38 8.27
N ALA A 308 -23.99 25.87 9.03
CA ALA A 308 -22.65 26.44 9.11
C ALA A 308 -21.79 26.05 7.90
N VAL A 309 -22.08 24.91 7.27
CA VAL A 309 -21.28 24.38 6.17
C VAL A 309 -21.73 24.98 4.85
N ASN A 310 -20.77 25.60 4.12
CA ASN A 310 -21.03 26.20 2.81
C ASN A 310 -20.23 25.45 1.74
N ASN A 311 -20.56 24.18 1.48
CA ASN A 311 -20.00 23.43 0.36
C ASN A 311 -21.04 22.48 -0.27
N GLU A 312 -20.92 22.30 -1.58
CA GLU A 312 -21.88 21.54 -2.38
C GLU A 312 -21.99 20.06 -1.96
N VAL A 313 -20.90 19.46 -1.52
CA VAL A 313 -20.87 18.04 -1.15
C VAL A 313 -21.70 17.80 0.12
N MET A 314 -21.58 18.67 1.11
CA MET A 314 -22.38 18.59 2.33
C MET A 314 -23.85 18.91 2.08
N HIS A 315 -24.15 19.87 1.20
CA HIS A 315 -25.54 20.14 0.81
C HIS A 315 -26.17 18.92 0.12
N LYS A 316 -25.44 18.23 -0.75
CA LYS A 316 -25.90 16.96 -1.36
C LYS A 316 -26.15 15.88 -0.31
N ALA A 317 -25.26 15.74 0.68
CA ALA A 317 -25.41 14.75 1.74
C ALA A 317 -26.67 15.02 2.60
N PHE A 318 -26.86 16.25 3.07
CA PHE A 318 -28.04 16.59 3.86
C PHE A 318 -29.34 16.52 3.04
N ALA A 319 -29.32 16.93 1.76
CA ALA A 319 -30.47 16.77 0.87
C ALA A 319 -30.85 15.30 0.67
N TYR A 320 -29.85 14.42 0.52
CA TYR A 320 -30.08 12.98 0.43
C TYR A 320 -30.79 12.44 1.67
N PHE A 321 -30.31 12.77 2.88
CA PHE A 321 -30.96 12.34 4.13
C PHE A 321 -32.40 12.83 4.21
N ALA A 322 -32.65 14.11 3.92
CA ALA A 322 -33.99 14.70 3.93
C ALA A 322 -34.92 14.00 2.91
N ASN A 323 -34.47 13.77 1.70
CA ASN A 323 -35.23 13.10 0.63
C ASN A 323 -35.57 11.64 0.94
N ASN A 324 -34.74 10.97 1.74
CA ASN A 324 -34.97 9.60 2.20
C ASN A 324 -35.65 9.51 3.57
N GLY A 325 -36.20 10.63 4.09
CA GLY A 325 -36.94 10.66 5.36
C GLY A 325 -36.07 10.46 6.62
N ILE A 326 -34.74 10.60 6.51
CA ILE A 326 -33.83 10.47 7.64
C ILE A 326 -33.73 11.83 8.35
N SER A 327 -34.35 11.94 9.53
CA SER A 327 -34.28 13.14 10.34
C SER A 327 -32.90 13.38 10.93
N PHE A 328 -32.61 14.61 11.37
CA PHE A 328 -31.35 14.89 12.06
C PHE A 328 -31.19 14.07 13.36
N ASP A 329 -32.25 13.75 14.05
CA ASP A 329 -32.20 12.92 15.26
C ASP A 329 -31.92 11.46 14.93
N THR A 330 -32.50 10.94 13.84
CA THR A 330 -32.18 9.61 13.30
C THR A 330 -30.74 9.53 12.87
N LEU A 331 -30.25 10.51 12.09
CA LEU A 331 -28.86 10.57 11.67
C LEU A 331 -27.92 10.66 12.87
N ALA A 332 -28.24 11.45 13.89
CA ALA A 332 -27.42 11.52 15.10
C ALA A 332 -27.38 10.18 15.86
N ALA A 333 -28.48 9.44 15.88
CA ALA A 333 -28.52 8.11 16.48
C ALA A 333 -27.62 7.11 15.70
N GLU A 334 -27.75 7.07 14.37
CA GLU A 334 -26.90 6.23 13.53
C GLU A 334 -25.40 6.57 13.69
N LEU A 335 -25.04 7.86 13.73
CA LEU A 335 -23.65 8.27 13.93
C LEU A 335 -23.10 7.89 15.30
N ARG A 336 -23.93 7.94 16.37
CA ARG A 336 -23.50 7.48 17.70
C ARG A 336 -23.24 5.99 17.74
N ASP A 337 -24.00 5.20 17.00
CA ASP A 337 -23.84 3.75 16.90
C ASP A 337 -22.62 3.39 16.05
N ASP A 338 -22.58 3.89 14.83
CA ASP A 338 -21.55 3.59 13.84
C ASP A 338 -20.14 4.09 14.22
N PHE A 339 -20.03 5.13 15.04
CA PHE A 339 -18.76 5.71 15.48
C PHE A 339 -18.60 5.66 17.01
N SER A 340 -19.19 4.65 17.67
CA SER A 340 -18.98 4.38 19.08
C SER A 340 -17.52 4.00 19.36
N GLU A 341 -17.12 3.97 20.63
CA GLU A 341 -15.75 3.63 21.05
C GLU A 341 -15.27 2.30 20.47
N GLU A 342 -16.16 1.32 20.34
CA GLU A 342 -15.88 -0.01 19.78
C GLU A 342 -15.49 0.03 18.30
N HIS A 343 -15.95 1.05 17.58
CA HIS A 343 -15.68 1.27 16.16
C HIS A 343 -14.51 2.24 15.89
N CYS A 344 -13.79 2.63 16.96
CA CYS A 344 -12.65 3.53 16.93
C CYS A 344 -11.34 2.77 17.21
N VAL A 345 -10.29 3.03 16.44
CA VAL A 345 -8.97 2.43 16.66
C VAL A 345 -7.84 3.46 16.59
N SER A 346 -6.94 3.44 17.58
CA SER A 346 -5.67 4.18 17.53
C SER A 346 -4.53 3.24 17.17
N VAL A 347 -3.74 3.65 16.19
CA VAL A 347 -2.59 2.87 15.67
C VAL A 347 -1.25 3.43 16.11
N ASN A 348 -1.25 4.35 17.04
CA ASN A 348 -0.05 5.07 17.47
C ASN A 348 0.80 4.30 18.51
N ASP A 349 0.25 3.29 19.17
CA ASP A 349 0.95 2.53 20.21
C ASP A 349 1.65 1.31 19.61
N ASP A 350 2.90 1.05 20.05
CA ASP A 350 3.69 -0.11 19.63
C ASP A 350 3.30 -1.40 20.36
N LYS A 351 2.59 -1.27 21.48
CA LYS A 351 1.98 -2.42 22.16
C LYS A 351 0.85 -2.93 21.27
N ASP A 352 0.91 -4.19 20.89
CA ASP A 352 -0.03 -4.85 19.97
C ASP A 352 0.05 -4.39 18.50
N ALA A 353 1.19 -3.83 18.07
CA ALA A 353 1.37 -3.32 16.70
C ALA A 353 0.98 -4.36 15.64
N THR A 354 1.33 -5.62 15.83
CA THR A 354 1.04 -6.69 14.87
C THR A 354 -0.45 -6.99 14.76
N GLN A 355 -1.18 -7.08 15.90
CA GLN A 355 -2.63 -7.33 15.87
C GLN A 355 -3.40 -6.15 15.26
N LYS A 356 -3.03 -4.91 15.63
CA LYS A 356 -3.62 -3.71 15.05
C LYS A 356 -3.35 -3.61 13.55
N GLN A 357 -2.16 -4.03 13.11
CA GLN A 357 -1.83 -4.04 11.68
C GLN A 357 -2.70 -5.04 10.90
N ILE A 358 -2.95 -6.22 11.45
CA ILE A 358 -3.85 -7.21 10.85
C ILE A 358 -5.25 -6.62 10.73
N LEU A 359 -5.76 -5.99 11.79
CA LEU A 359 -7.08 -5.35 11.79
C LEU A 359 -7.19 -4.20 10.79
N LEU A 360 -6.10 -3.43 10.59
CA LEU A 360 -6.05 -2.37 9.58
C LEU A 360 -5.98 -2.90 8.15
N ASN A 361 -5.35 -4.04 7.95
CA ASN A 361 -5.29 -4.68 6.63
C ASN A 361 -6.62 -5.34 6.23
N SER A 362 -7.47 -5.67 7.22
CA SER A 362 -8.80 -6.28 7.04
C SER A 362 -9.95 -5.27 7.08
N LEU A 363 -9.70 -3.96 6.97
CA LEU A 363 -10.76 -2.93 7.03
C LEU A 363 -11.83 -3.07 5.96
N GLU A 364 -11.52 -3.74 4.85
CA GLU A 364 -12.45 -4.02 3.76
C GLU A 364 -13.36 -5.22 4.05
N ASP A 365 -13.03 -6.03 5.03
CA ASP A 365 -13.81 -7.20 5.41
C ASP A 365 -15.10 -6.77 6.15
N GLU A 366 -16.19 -7.49 5.91
CA GLU A 366 -17.50 -7.18 6.49
C GLU A 366 -17.48 -7.26 8.03
N ASP A 367 -16.74 -8.23 8.57
CA ASP A 367 -16.62 -8.49 10.02
C ASP A 367 -15.72 -7.47 10.75
N ASN A 368 -14.97 -6.65 10.05
CA ASN A 368 -14.13 -5.64 10.68
C ASN A 368 -15.00 -4.51 11.25
N PRO A 369 -14.95 -4.20 12.56
CA PRO A 369 -15.89 -3.23 13.17
C PRO A 369 -15.51 -1.77 12.93
N TYR A 370 -14.25 -1.47 12.56
CA TYR A 370 -13.74 -0.11 12.63
C TYR A 370 -14.28 0.82 11.54
N ARG A 371 -14.63 2.04 11.96
CA ARG A 371 -15.13 3.14 11.15
C ARG A 371 -14.26 4.40 11.28
N ALA A 372 -13.56 4.57 12.41
CA ALA A 372 -12.70 5.71 12.70
C ALA A 372 -11.30 5.25 13.10
N ILE A 373 -10.28 5.80 12.44
CA ILE A 373 -8.87 5.44 12.62
C ILE A 373 -8.12 6.70 13.04
N PHE A 374 -7.34 6.61 14.13
CA PHE A 374 -6.54 7.72 14.67
C PHE A 374 -5.06 7.39 14.51
N GLU A 375 -4.33 8.24 13.75
CA GLU A 375 -2.92 7.99 13.43
C GLU A 375 -2.08 9.27 13.38
N VAL A 376 -0.75 9.10 13.34
CA VAL A 376 0.23 10.17 13.16
C VAL A 376 1.03 10.01 11.87
N LYS A 377 1.69 8.86 11.67
CA LYS A 377 2.56 8.59 10.50
C LYS A 377 2.59 7.13 10.06
N LYS A 378 2.01 6.20 10.82
CA LYS A 378 2.14 4.75 10.57
C LYS A 378 1.48 4.26 9.28
N LEU A 379 0.52 5.01 8.76
CA LEU A 379 -0.23 4.67 7.55
C LEU A 379 0.17 5.49 6.32
N ASP A 380 1.27 6.24 6.39
CA ASP A 380 1.73 7.07 5.28
C ASP A 380 2.27 6.24 4.11
N GLU A 381 2.77 5.03 4.38
CA GLU A 381 3.36 4.13 3.39
C GLU A 381 2.86 2.70 3.57
N GLY A 382 2.69 2.00 2.45
CA GLY A 382 2.34 0.57 2.43
C GLY A 382 0.92 0.21 2.86
N TRP A 383 0.08 1.21 3.15
CA TRP A 383 -1.32 1.00 3.49
C TRP A 383 -2.20 1.28 2.28
N ASP A 384 -2.89 0.26 1.82
CA ASP A 384 -3.75 0.29 0.64
C ASP A 384 -5.10 -0.34 0.99
N VAL A 385 -6.10 0.51 1.24
CA VAL A 385 -7.47 0.10 1.50
C VAL A 385 -8.45 0.90 0.64
N LEU A 386 -9.39 0.21 0.03
CA LEU A 386 -10.34 0.79 -0.91
C LEU A 386 -11.46 1.56 -0.22
N ASN A 387 -11.72 1.29 1.05
CA ASN A 387 -12.83 1.88 1.79
C ASN A 387 -12.47 3.14 2.60
N LEU A 388 -11.23 3.65 2.49
CA LEU A 388 -10.88 4.98 3.00
C LEU A 388 -11.41 6.07 2.07
N PHE A 389 -12.32 6.90 2.56
CA PHE A 389 -12.92 7.98 1.79
C PHE A 389 -12.68 9.36 2.37
N ASP A 390 -12.48 9.48 3.67
CA ASP A 390 -12.33 10.77 4.35
C ASP A 390 -11.04 10.80 5.17
N ILE A 391 -10.27 11.88 5.01
CA ILE A 391 -9.08 12.16 5.82
C ILE A 391 -9.25 13.52 6.48
N VAL A 392 -9.27 13.54 7.80
CA VAL A 392 -9.36 14.76 8.60
C VAL A 392 -8.00 15.07 9.21
N ARG A 393 -7.39 16.19 8.80
CA ARG A 393 -6.16 16.68 9.43
C ARG A 393 -6.51 17.45 10.71
N LEU A 394 -5.92 17.04 11.80
CA LEU A 394 -6.11 17.64 13.13
C LEU A 394 -5.16 18.83 13.39
N TYR A 395 -4.31 19.16 12.42
CA TYR A 395 -3.32 20.22 12.48
C TYR A 395 -3.37 21.08 11.22
N GLU A 396 -2.94 22.33 11.35
CA GLU A 396 -2.82 23.23 10.21
C GLU A 396 -1.46 23.01 9.52
N THR A 397 -1.46 22.77 8.22
CA THR A 397 -0.24 22.83 7.42
C THR A 397 0.11 24.29 7.19
N ARG A 398 1.25 24.75 7.72
CA ARG A 398 1.82 26.02 7.26
C ARG A 398 1.99 25.93 5.75
N GLN A 399 1.33 26.78 5.00
CA GLN A 399 1.63 26.97 3.58
C GLN A 399 3.12 27.34 3.50
N SER A 400 3.92 26.50 2.85
CA SER A 400 5.23 26.94 2.39
C SER A 400 4.97 27.99 1.33
N SER A 401 5.16 29.26 1.72
CA SER A 401 5.25 30.40 0.81
C SER A 401 6.42 30.22 -0.15
#